data_d40bcc7777e65479ee6cc86bb573ecf4
#
_entry.id   d40bcc7777e65479ee6cc86bb573ecf4
#
_cell.length_a   1.000
_cell.length_b   1.000
_cell.length_c   1.000
_cell.angle_alpha   90.00
_cell.angle_beta   90.00
_cell.angle_gamma   90.00
#
_symmetry.space_group_name_H-M   'P 1'
#
loop_
_entity.id
_entity.type
_entity.pdbx_description
1 polymer ?
#
loop_
_entity_poly.entity_id
_entity_poly.type
_entity_poly.pdbx_seq_one_letter_code
_entity_poly.pdbx_strand_id
1 'polypeptide(L)'
;MVLHQAGSPIVAMANVHCAAATENFVALEMHSIDIPWWEDLVIFEGKALVEDGHIRVPEAPGLGIELNEEVVQAHLNPPTPELSGFFESTDSWNVLDSHDRLWS
;
A
#
# COMPACT_ATOMS: atom_id res chain seq x y z
N MET A 1 -5.73 20.32 2.86
CA MET A 1 -6.11 18.94 3.23
C MET A 1 -4.86 18.12 3.52
N VAL A 2 -4.87 17.34 4.57
CA VAL A 2 -3.86 16.30 4.84
C VAL A 2 -4.54 14.96 4.62
N LEU A 3 -3.92 14.08 3.83
CA LEU A 3 -4.42 12.73 3.59
C LEU A 3 -3.77 11.76 4.58
N HIS A 4 -4.58 10.85 5.12
CA HIS A 4 -4.11 9.77 5.98
C HIS A 4 -3.76 8.55 5.13
N GLN A 5 -2.62 7.91 5.43
CA GLN A 5 -2.21 6.68 4.79
C GLN A 5 -1.61 5.72 5.83
N ALA A 6 -2.26 4.57 6.01
CA ALA A 6 -1.82 3.49 6.89
C ALA A 6 -1.90 2.12 6.20
N GLY A 7 -1.72 2.08 4.91
CA GLY A 7 -1.86 0.87 4.10
C GLY A 7 -0.61 0.53 3.28
N SER A 8 -0.82 -0.28 2.27
CA SER A 8 0.22 -0.71 1.33
C SER A 8 0.68 0.45 0.42
N PRO A 9 1.80 0.27 -0.31
CA PRO A 9 2.23 1.21 -1.34
C PRO A 9 1.18 1.47 -2.43
N ILE A 10 0.30 0.51 -2.68
CA ILE A 10 -0.83 0.68 -3.61
C ILE A 10 -1.77 1.77 -3.13
N VAL A 11 -2.12 1.74 -1.83
CA VAL A 11 -2.95 2.78 -1.20
C VAL A 11 -2.23 4.12 -1.20
N ALA A 12 -0.91 4.12 -0.95
CA ALA A 12 -0.11 5.34 -1.02
C ALA A 12 -0.19 5.97 -2.41
N MET A 13 -0.04 5.20 -3.48
CA MET A 13 -0.14 5.70 -4.85
C MET A 13 -1.54 6.19 -5.21
N ALA A 14 -2.59 5.52 -4.74
CA ALA A 14 -3.96 6.03 -4.91
C ALA A 14 -4.12 7.42 -4.23
N ASN A 15 -3.58 7.57 -3.02
CA ASN A 15 -3.57 8.85 -2.31
C ASN A 15 -2.73 9.91 -3.03
N VAL A 16 -1.62 9.54 -3.67
CA VAL A 16 -0.78 10.44 -4.47
C VAL A 16 -1.59 11.01 -5.64
N HIS A 17 -2.35 10.18 -6.36
CA HIS A 17 -3.22 10.65 -7.43
C HIS A 17 -4.36 11.54 -6.91
N CYS A 18 -4.95 11.21 -5.77
CA CYS A 18 -5.93 12.07 -5.11
C CYS A 18 -5.33 13.42 -4.72
N ALA A 19 -4.11 13.42 -4.16
CA ALA A 19 -3.39 14.62 -3.80
C ALA A 19 -3.10 15.50 -5.02
N ALA A 20 -2.66 14.89 -6.13
CA ALA A 20 -2.38 15.60 -7.37
C ALA A 20 -3.62 16.29 -7.98
N ALA A 21 -4.81 15.72 -7.72
CA ALA A 21 -6.09 16.28 -8.16
C ALA A 21 -6.71 17.26 -7.16
N THR A 22 -6.03 17.57 -6.05
CA THR A 22 -6.58 18.37 -4.96
C THR A 22 -5.86 19.70 -4.79
N GLU A 23 -6.55 20.81 -5.03
CA GLU A 23 -5.94 22.15 -4.99
C GLU A 23 -5.43 22.57 -3.60
N ASN A 24 -6.08 22.14 -2.52
CA ASN A 24 -5.72 22.48 -1.15
C ASN A 24 -4.96 21.38 -0.42
N PHE A 25 -4.26 20.52 -1.14
CA PHE A 25 -3.38 19.50 -0.57
C PHE A 25 -2.21 20.16 0.20
N VAL A 26 -1.87 19.59 1.35
CA VAL A 26 -0.77 20.03 2.20
C VAL A 26 0.27 18.92 2.38
N ALA A 27 -0.16 17.74 2.76
CA ALA A 27 0.71 16.61 3.03
C ALA A 27 -0.04 15.26 2.94
N LEU A 28 0.72 14.20 2.71
CA LEU A 28 0.31 12.81 2.87
C LEU A 28 1.01 12.25 4.10
N GLU A 29 0.23 11.83 5.08
CA GLU A 29 0.73 11.11 6.24
C GLU A 29 1.12 9.67 5.84
N MET A 30 2.23 9.17 6.35
CA MET A 30 2.76 7.85 6.02
C MET A 30 3.10 7.06 7.27
N HIS A 31 2.38 5.96 7.53
CA HIS A 31 2.57 5.13 8.72
C HIS A 31 3.50 3.94 8.53
N SER A 32 3.58 3.38 7.34
CA SER A 32 4.22 2.09 7.10
C SER A 32 5.63 2.18 6.54
N ILE A 33 6.20 3.36 6.46
CA ILE A 33 7.52 3.61 5.84
C ILE A 33 8.68 2.99 6.65
N ASP A 34 8.46 2.67 7.89
CA ASP A 34 9.40 2.00 8.79
C ASP A 34 9.44 0.47 8.61
N ILE A 35 8.55 -0.10 7.83
CA ILE A 35 8.58 -1.52 7.48
C ILE A 35 9.61 -1.74 6.38
N PRO A 36 10.68 -2.54 6.63
CA PRO A 36 11.84 -2.61 5.72
C PRO A 36 11.53 -3.05 4.29
N TRP A 37 10.49 -3.85 4.10
CA TRP A 37 10.09 -4.39 2.80
C TRP A 37 8.85 -3.70 2.21
N TRP A 38 8.37 -2.64 2.83
CA TRP A 38 7.13 -2.00 2.42
C TRP A 38 7.19 -1.44 0.99
N GLU A 39 8.26 -0.74 0.63
CA GLU A 39 8.43 -0.20 -0.72
C GLU A 39 8.62 -1.31 -1.77
N ASP A 40 9.23 -2.43 -1.37
CA ASP A 40 9.50 -3.56 -2.26
C ASP A 40 8.24 -4.31 -2.71
N LEU A 41 7.09 -4.07 -2.07
CA LEU A 41 5.80 -4.63 -2.47
C LEU A 41 5.35 -4.17 -3.86
N VAL A 42 5.92 -3.09 -4.37
CA VAL A 42 5.61 -2.54 -5.68
C VAL A 42 6.87 -2.19 -6.46
N ILE A 43 6.77 -2.17 -7.77
CA ILE A 43 7.81 -1.71 -8.69
C ILE A 43 7.38 -0.35 -9.22
N PHE A 44 8.22 0.65 -8.99
CA PHE A 44 7.99 2.04 -9.40
C PHE A 44 9.12 2.51 -10.32
N GLU A 45 9.01 2.23 -11.60
CA GLU A 45 9.99 2.66 -12.63
C GLU A 45 11.46 2.34 -12.28
N GLY A 46 11.71 1.28 -11.49
CA GLY A 46 13.06 0.91 -11.03
C GLY A 46 13.68 1.91 -10.04
N LYS A 47 12.87 2.71 -9.34
CA LYS A 47 13.28 3.72 -8.37
C LYS A 47 12.62 3.48 -7.02
N ALA A 48 13.13 4.13 -5.99
CA ALA A 48 12.46 4.20 -4.70
C ALA A 48 11.11 4.91 -4.85
N LEU A 49 10.12 4.45 -4.09
CA LEU A 49 8.80 5.06 -4.07
C LEU A 49 8.83 6.42 -3.38
N VAL A 50 9.55 6.49 -2.27
CA VAL A 50 9.74 7.73 -1.49
C VAL A 50 11.18 8.21 -1.63
N GLU A 51 11.36 9.40 -2.17
CA GLU A 51 12.66 10.07 -2.30
C GLU A 51 12.60 11.44 -1.61
N ASP A 52 13.49 11.69 -0.68
CA ASP A 52 13.58 12.97 0.05
C ASP A 52 12.24 13.47 0.64
N GLY A 53 11.44 12.53 1.16
CA GLY A 53 10.11 12.85 1.72
C GLY A 53 9.02 13.13 0.69
N HIS A 54 9.25 12.79 -0.57
CA HIS A 54 8.31 13.01 -1.66
C HIS A 54 8.02 11.72 -2.43
N ILE A 55 6.82 11.62 -2.94
CA ILE A 55 6.42 10.61 -3.93
C ILE A 55 6.07 11.36 -5.22
N ARG A 56 6.74 10.98 -6.31
CA ARG A 56 6.47 11.56 -7.62
C ARG A 56 5.14 11.03 -8.17
N VAL A 57 4.34 11.93 -8.74
CA VAL A 57 3.13 11.53 -9.47
C VAL A 57 3.55 10.88 -10.78
N PRO A 58 3.23 9.59 -11.03
CA PRO A 58 3.59 8.93 -12.28
C PRO A 58 2.69 9.38 -13.44
N GLU A 59 3.24 9.33 -14.65
CA GLU A 59 2.48 9.56 -15.89
C GLU A 59 2.04 8.25 -16.57
N ALA A 60 2.51 7.11 -16.05
CA ALA A 60 2.14 5.79 -16.57
C ALA A 60 0.66 5.48 -16.31
N PRO A 61 0.03 4.63 -17.15
CA PRO A 61 -1.37 4.24 -16.97
C PRO A 61 -1.67 3.60 -15.60
N GLY A 62 -2.90 3.72 -15.16
CA GLY A 62 -3.35 3.20 -13.87
C GLY A 62 -2.74 3.96 -12.70
N LEU A 63 -2.28 3.26 -11.68
CA LEU A 63 -1.58 3.86 -10.54
C LEU A 63 -0.09 4.16 -10.84
N GLY A 64 0.43 3.74 -12.00
CA GLY A 64 1.81 3.93 -12.39
C GLY A 64 2.81 3.06 -11.61
N ILE A 65 2.34 2.00 -11.00
CA ILE A 65 3.13 0.99 -10.28
C ILE A 65 2.70 -0.41 -10.71
N GLU A 66 3.60 -1.37 -10.53
CA GLU A 66 3.31 -2.80 -10.69
C GLU A 66 3.45 -3.51 -9.35
N LEU A 67 2.65 -4.56 -9.13
CA LEU A 67 2.77 -5.37 -7.92
C LEU A 67 4.01 -6.27 -8.02
N ASN A 68 4.84 -6.29 -6.98
CA ASN A 68 5.92 -7.24 -6.85
C ASN A 68 5.39 -8.51 -6.17
N GLU A 69 4.87 -9.41 -6.98
CA GLU A 69 4.21 -10.63 -6.49
C GLU A 69 5.13 -11.52 -5.65
N GLU A 70 6.42 -11.55 -5.97
CA GLU A 70 7.40 -12.34 -5.21
C GLU A 70 7.51 -11.83 -3.76
N VAL A 71 7.65 -10.52 -3.58
CA VAL A 71 7.73 -9.92 -2.24
C VAL A 71 6.41 -10.04 -1.51
N VAL A 72 5.29 -9.86 -2.21
CA VAL A 72 3.96 -10.05 -1.61
C VAL A 72 3.80 -11.47 -1.10
N GLN A 73 4.16 -12.48 -1.89
CA GLN A 73 4.09 -13.89 -1.48
C GLN A 73 4.97 -14.19 -0.28
N ALA A 74 6.17 -13.61 -0.24
CA ALA A 74 7.10 -13.82 0.88
C ALA A 74 6.59 -13.26 2.21
N HIS A 75 5.66 -12.30 2.17
CA HIS A 75 5.14 -11.61 3.35
C HIS A 75 3.63 -11.86 3.59
N LEU A 76 3.04 -12.78 2.85
CA LEU A 76 1.68 -13.22 3.15
C LEU A 76 1.61 -13.84 4.54
N ASN A 77 0.52 -13.60 5.23
CA ASN A 77 0.21 -14.37 6.43
C ASN A 77 0.17 -15.87 6.08
N PRO A 78 0.62 -16.75 7.00
CA PRO A 78 0.53 -18.17 6.74
C PRO A 78 -0.91 -18.53 6.36
N PRO A 79 -1.11 -19.39 5.36
CA PRO A 79 -2.45 -19.78 4.95
C PRO A 79 -3.16 -20.42 6.15
N THR A 80 -4.25 -19.83 6.55
CA THR A 80 -5.21 -20.53 7.40
C THR A 80 -6.06 -21.44 6.49
N PRO A 81 -6.72 -22.48 7.02
CA PRO A 81 -7.58 -23.34 6.21
C PRO A 81 -8.65 -22.56 5.42
N GLU A 82 -8.94 -21.35 5.84
CA GLU A 82 -9.93 -20.48 5.24
C GLU A 82 -9.33 -19.49 4.20
N LEU A 83 -8.01 -19.34 4.15
CA LEU A 83 -7.30 -18.45 3.22
C LEU A 83 -6.54 -19.28 2.20
N SER A 84 -7.17 -19.63 1.08
CA SER A 84 -6.58 -20.49 0.06
C SER A 84 -6.04 -19.77 -1.17
N GLY A 85 -6.21 -18.47 -1.29
CA GLY A 85 -5.78 -17.72 -2.48
C GLY A 85 -5.34 -16.29 -2.22
N PHE A 86 -4.64 -15.75 -3.21
CA PHE A 86 -4.01 -14.42 -3.18
C PHE A 86 -5.02 -13.27 -3.00
N PHE A 87 -6.24 -13.46 -3.47
CA PHE A 87 -7.30 -12.46 -3.52
C PHE A 87 -8.66 -13.00 -3.10
N GLU A 88 -8.70 -14.11 -2.37
CA GLU A 88 -9.96 -14.62 -1.88
C GLU A 88 -10.44 -13.79 -0.69
N SER A 89 -11.63 -13.25 -0.81
CA SER A 89 -12.31 -12.70 0.35
C SER A 89 -12.79 -13.86 1.23
N THR A 90 -12.46 -13.81 2.49
CA THR A 90 -12.87 -14.82 3.44
C THR A 90 -13.90 -14.28 4.39
N ASP A 91 -14.92 -15.06 4.69
CA ASP A 91 -15.91 -14.71 5.71
C ASP A 91 -15.28 -14.63 7.11
N SER A 92 -14.13 -15.29 7.31
CA SER A 92 -13.35 -15.23 8.55
C SER A 92 -12.66 -13.88 8.77
N TRP A 93 -12.46 -13.08 7.73
CA TRP A 93 -11.94 -11.73 7.83
C TRP A 93 -12.66 -10.88 8.89
N ASN A 94 -13.96 -11.08 9.04
CA ASN A 94 -14.78 -10.28 9.95
C ASN A 94 -14.79 -10.74 11.40
N VAL A 95 -14.28 -11.93 11.73
CA VAL A 95 -14.48 -12.51 13.05
C VAL A 95 -13.19 -12.68 13.86
N LEU A 96 -12.09 -13.08 13.25
CA LEU A 96 -10.88 -13.42 13.98
C LEU A 96 -9.66 -12.56 13.59
N ASP A 97 -9.57 -12.11 12.35
CA ASP A 97 -8.40 -11.42 11.82
C ASP A 97 -8.63 -9.93 11.55
N SER A 98 -9.83 -9.46 11.73
CA SER A 98 -10.17 -8.03 11.69
C SER A 98 -9.73 -7.27 12.94
N HIS A 99 -8.99 -7.91 13.83
CA HIS A 99 -8.26 -7.17 14.85
C HIS A 99 -7.12 -6.49 14.17
N ASP A 100 -7.44 -5.94 13.31
CA ASP A 100 -7.23 -4.64 13.38
C ASP A 100 -5.80 -4.23 13.67
N ARG A 101 -5.05 -4.41 12.62
CA ARG A 101 -3.76 -3.75 12.53
C ARG A 101 -3.88 -2.22 12.40
N LEU A 102 -5.10 -1.70 12.41
CA LEU A 102 -5.36 -0.26 12.44
C LEU A 102 -5.16 0.33 13.83
N TRP A 103 -5.00 -0.53 14.86
CA TRP A 103 -4.90 -0.10 16.25
C TRP A 103 -3.64 -0.63 16.99
N SER A 104 -2.78 -1.33 16.30
CA SER A 104 -1.52 -1.79 16.89
C SER A 104 -0.35 -0.94 16.46
#